data_9c7b02c298b88c54557e3020751ba7b7
#
_entry.id   9c7b02c298b88c54557e3020751ba7b7
#
_cell.length_a   1.000
_cell.length_b   1.000
_cell.length_c   1.000
_cell.angle_alpha   90.00
_cell.angle_beta   90.00
_cell.angle_gamma   90.00
#
_symmetry.space_group_name_H-M   'P 1'
#
loop_
_entity.id
_entity.type
_entity.pdbx_description
1 polymer ?
#
loop_
_entity_poly.entity_id
_entity_poly.type
_entity_poly.pdbx_seq_one_letter_code
_entity_poly.pdbx_strand_id
1 'polypeptide(L)'
;MLSPSNILVLSESDYWQRDTDAEFVIQAVISLPPSSEIGQQQKFAWPWEWDGRDAVPPVVPDSEDDDIPAPSQPVYRLQVRGTSDLEVVWEIVQPNDDVDQLSAAVRRKIGVVRLGGDDRNDRDLRLVYGSALDRLLADKGLRARIGQRVSEIDLQDNLGEDAKEALEKLDKSLKEESLPNKLELGLTSSQGLSIGALIGLLAESDKGVPLPLASWGAGTRRMATLRIAAATEAETRITVIDEIERGLEPYRVRKLVKSLQTEPTQSFVTTHSAVAISAADLGHLWYLDRACNIGALPREKIARQQDRDPETFLSRLAIIAEGPTEIGFVSYLLDRAIEGELLDQGLRVCDGQGNPATLGLLEAMVAGGLSFGGFADNEGQSPERWGAVKANMGALLFQWDEGSTEENIVALVDENQLTELIKNEDGLFDPERCLTLATRLGIEDRSVETIVDKAPDLRALIIAAATGSKEGAPDQDAEKTWKKHGRRWFKSEAGGRELATKMFALGVWPALKPQILPFLNAVRAALGQSEIQDVAHE
;
A
#
# COMPACT_ATOMS: atom_id res chain seq x y z
N MET A 1 17.52 -4.20 -13.58
CA MET A 1 18.11 -5.54 -13.76
C MET A 1 17.73 -6.18 -15.09
N LEU A 2 16.48 -6.42 -15.39
CA LEU A 2 16.03 -7.14 -16.59
C LEU A 2 15.75 -6.21 -17.80
N SER A 3 16.31 -5.00 -17.83
CA SER A 3 16.16 -4.09 -18.96
C SER A 3 16.72 -4.73 -20.24
N PRO A 4 15.99 -4.71 -21.35
CA PRO A 4 16.48 -5.19 -22.64
C PRO A 4 17.52 -4.26 -23.28
N SER A 5 17.71 -3.06 -22.74
CA SER A 5 18.66 -2.06 -23.22
C SER A 5 20.07 -2.33 -22.66
N ASN A 6 21.07 -2.19 -23.49
CA ASN A 6 22.47 -2.25 -23.07
C ASN A 6 23.04 -0.88 -22.65
N ILE A 7 22.23 0.19 -22.78
CA ILE A 7 22.69 1.54 -22.50
C ILE A 7 22.06 1.96 -21.17
N LEU A 8 22.65 1.48 -20.09
CA LEU A 8 22.52 2.10 -18.77
C LEU A 8 23.89 2.73 -18.48
N VAL A 9 23.90 4.03 -18.35
CA VAL A 9 25.07 4.79 -17.92
C VAL A 9 24.81 5.13 -16.46
N LEU A 10 25.66 4.66 -15.58
CA LEU A 10 25.64 5.04 -14.18
C LEU A 10 26.33 6.39 -14.00
N SER A 11 25.94 7.07 -12.95
CA SER A 11 26.55 8.29 -12.44
C SER A 11 26.91 8.10 -10.97
N GLU A 12 27.71 8.95 -10.40
CA GLU A 12 28.03 8.94 -8.98
C GLU A 12 26.78 9.01 -8.09
N SER A 13 25.68 9.63 -8.59
CA SER A 13 24.41 9.72 -7.84
C SER A 13 23.66 8.39 -7.71
N ASP A 14 24.02 7.37 -8.46
CA ASP A 14 23.44 6.03 -8.37
C ASP A 14 24.06 5.19 -7.24
N TYR A 15 25.15 5.69 -6.64
CA TYR A 15 25.86 5.05 -5.52
C TYR A 15 25.46 5.69 -4.19
N TRP A 16 25.41 4.87 -3.15
CA TRP A 16 25.11 5.34 -1.80
C TRP A 16 26.10 6.42 -1.37
N GLN A 17 25.60 7.57 -0.94
CA GLN A 17 26.41 8.74 -0.56
C GLN A 17 27.40 9.22 -1.64
N ARG A 18 27.18 8.83 -2.91
CA ARG A 18 28.07 9.06 -4.05
C ARG A 18 29.47 8.41 -3.92
N ASP A 19 29.56 7.38 -3.10
CA ASP A 19 30.77 6.60 -2.92
C ASP A 19 30.83 5.52 -4.00
N THR A 20 31.58 5.77 -5.07
CA THR A 20 31.75 4.85 -6.19
C THR A 20 32.64 3.65 -5.86
N ASP A 21 33.50 3.75 -4.83
CA ASP A 21 34.30 2.62 -4.35
C ASP A 21 33.41 1.58 -3.63
N ALA A 22 32.27 2.00 -3.10
CA ALA A 22 31.27 1.10 -2.57
C ALA A 22 30.36 0.58 -3.70
N GLU A 23 30.82 -0.44 -4.44
CA GLU A 23 30.04 -1.11 -5.47
C GLU A 23 28.69 -1.58 -4.91
N PHE A 24 27.64 -1.53 -5.73
CA PHE A 24 26.34 -2.05 -5.33
C PHE A 24 25.96 -3.30 -6.11
N VAL A 25 25.22 -4.20 -5.48
CA VAL A 25 24.67 -5.42 -6.08
C VAL A 25 23.17 -5.48 -5.84
N ILE A 26 22.42 -5.76 -6.92
CA ILE A 26 20.98 -6.04 -6.85
C ILE A 26 20.78 -7.45 -7.40
N GLN A 27 20.22 -8.34 -6.57
CA GLN A 27 19.95 -9.72 -6.97
C GLN A 27 18.44 -9.99 -7.06
N ALA A 28 18.07 -10.92 -7.94
CA ALA A 28 16.74 -11.47 -8.03
C ALA A 28 16.80 -12.97 -8.29
N VAL A 29 15.98 -13.73 -7.58
CA VAL A 29 15.72 -15.13 -7.85
C VAL A 29 14.49 -15.23 -8.72
N ILE A 30 14.60 -15.85 -9.89
CA ILE A 30 13.51 -15.99 -10.84
C ILE A 30 13.37 -17.42 -11.34
N SER A 31 12.14 -17.88 -11.54
CA SER A 31 11.86 -19.07 -12.35
C SER A 31 11.82 -18.66 -13.82
N LEU A 32 12.38 -19.47 -14.68
CA LEU A 32 12.39 -19.21 -16.12
C LEU A 32 11.76 -20.41 -16.85
N PRO A 33 11.02 -20.15 -17.96
CA PRO A 33 10.50 -21.24 -18.75
C PRO A 33 11.64 -22.00 -19.44
N PRO A 34 11.42 -23.28 -19.78
CA PRO A 34 12.39 -24.07 -20.53
C PRO A 34 12.82 -23.43 -21.85
N SER A 35 11.96 -22.65 -22.49
CA SER A 35 12.22 -21.92 -23.74
C SER A 35 13.22 -20.76 -23.58
N SER A 36 13.55 -20.35 -22.36
CA SER A 36 14.52 -19.28 -22.12
C SER A 36 15.94 -19.60 -22.62
N GLU A 37 16.22 -20.90 -22.86
CA GLU A 37 17.54 -21.43 -23.26
C GLU A 37 18.68 -21.06 -22.28
N ILE A 38 18.36 -20.53 -21.12
CA ILE A 38 19.33 -20.32 -20.04
C ILE A 38 19.69 -21.69 -19.50
N GLY A 39 20.96 -22.01 -19.48
CA GLY A 39 21.46 -23.33 -19.08
C GLY A 39 21.59 -24.36 -20.21
N GLN A 40 20.94 -24.18 -21.37
CA GLN A 40 21.12 -25.08 -22.50
C GLN A 40 22.28 -24.70 -23.43
N GLN A 41 22.58 -23.40 -23.54
CA GLN A 41 23.66 -22.91 -24.42
C GLN A 41 24.95 -22.54 -23.66
N GLN A 42 24.86 -22.31 -22.36
CA GLN A 42 26.03 -22.01 -21.52
C GLN A 42 26.35 -23.26 -20.68
N LYS A 43 27.54 -23.76 -20.82
CA LYS A 43 28.01 -25.00 -20.17
C LYS A 43 27.91 -25.03 -18.64
N PHE A 44 27.56 -23.90 -18.00
CA PHE A 44 27.69 -23.69 -16.56
C PHE A 44 26.51 -23.01 -15.87
N ALA A 45 25.42 -22.68 -16.58
CA ALA A 45 24.24 -22.08 -15.94
C ALA A 45 23.36 -23.15 -15.28
N TRP A 46 23.82 -23.68 -14.16
CA TRP A 46 23.05 -24.63 -13.37
C TRP A 46 21.94 -23.91 -12.63
N PRO A 47 20.70 -24.43 -12.63
CA PRO A 47 19.66 -23.87 -11.82
C PRO A 47 19.95 -24.11 -10.34
N TRP A 48 19.57 -23.12 -9.52
CA TRP A 48 19.40 -23.29 -8.09
C TRP A 48 18.10 -24.02 -7.82
N GLU A 49 17.93 -24.58 -6.62
CA GLU A 49 16.68 -25.11 -6.14
C GLU A 49 15.93 -24.11 -5.29
N TRP A 50 14.61 -24.02 -5.45
CA TRP A 50 13.77 -23.20 -4.60
C TRP A 50 13.27 -24.01 -3.42
N ASP A 51 13.68 -23.67 -2.19
CA ASP A 51 13.27 -24.36 -0.95
C ASP A 51 11.93 -23.86 -0.37
N GLY A 52 11.28 -22.92 -1.05
CA GLY A 52 10.07 -22.22 -0.60
C GLY A 52 10.36 -20.84 0.00
N ARG A 53 11.63 -20.49 0.24
CA ARG A 53 12.05 -19.22 0.82
C ARG A 53 13.24 -18.59 0.07
N ASP A 54 14.22 -19.39 -0.32
CA ASP A 54 15.43 -18.92 -0.97
C ASP A 54 15.91 -19.88 -2.07
N ALA A 55 16.86 -19.44 -2.88
CA ALA A 55 17.58 -20.27 -3.83
C ALA A 55 18.72 -20.99 -3.09
N VAL A 56 18.65 -22.32 -3.03
CA VAL A 56 19.68 -23.16 -2.41
C VAL A 56 20.43 -23.96 -3.49
N PRO A 57 21.71 -24.32 -3.28
CA PRO A 57 22.43 -25.21 -4.21
C PRO A 57 21.68 -26.55 -4.37
N PRO A 58 21.63 -27.11 -5.58
CA PRO A 58 20.99 -28.40 -5.80
C PRO A 58 21.72 -29.51 -5.03
N VAL A 59 20.96 -30.44 -4.47
CA VAL A 59 21.54 -31.62 -3.82
C VAL A 59 22.08 -32.54 -4.91
N VAL A 60 23.39 -32.74 -4.92
CA VAL A 60 24.04 -33.71 -5.80
C VAL A 60 24.02 -35.07 -5.07
N PRO A 61 23.42 -36.13 -5.63
CA PRO A 61 23.45 -37.46 -5.02
C PRO A 61 24.89 -37.95 -4.84
N ASP A 62 25.21 -38.48 -3.66
CA ASP A 62 26.56 -39.00 -3.37
C ASP A 62 26.87 -40.33 -4.09
N SER A 63 25.84 -41.00 -4.64
CA SER A 63 25.99 -42.23 -5.39
C SER A 63 24.97 -42.36 -6.55
N GLU A 64 25.31 -43.12 -7.58
CA GLU A 64 24.41 -43.40 -8.72
C GLU A 64 23.17 -44.24 -8.35
N ASP A 65 23.13 -44.83 -7.15
CA ASP A 65 22.05 -45.68 -6.64
C ASP A 65 21.07 -44.92 -5.70
N ASP A 66 21.30 -43.68 -5.39
CA ASP A 66 20.38 -42.91 -4.58
C ASP A 66 19.17 -42.45 -5.41
N ASP A 67 17.97 -42.67 -4.91
CA ASP A 67 16.73 -42.16 -5.51
C ASP A 67 16.84 -40.62 -5.64
N ILE A 68 16.84 -40.12 -6.89
CA ILE A 68 16.86 -38.70 -7.19
C ILE A 68 15.59 -38.10 -6.54
N PRO A 69 15.72 -37.21 -5.58
CA PRO A 69 14.54 -36.55 -5.00
C PRO A 69 13.74 -35.87 -6.12
N ALA A 70 12.42 -35.85 -5.95
CA ALA A 70 11.53 -35.22 -6.92
C ALA A 70 12.06 -33.83 -7.29
N PRO A 71 12.08 -33.48 -8.60
CA PRO A 71 12.71 -32.23 -9.04
C PRO A 71 12.09 -31.05 -8.30
N SER A 72 12.90 -30.39 -7.49
CA SER A 72 12.56 -29.11 -6.90
C SER A 72 12.34 -28.09 -8.01
N GLN A 73 11.64 -27.03 -7.73
CA GLN A 73 11.39 -25.99 -8.73
C GLN A 73 12.71 -25.28 -9.08
N PRO A 74 13.23 -25.40 -10.32
CA PRO A 74 14.48 -24.77 -10.70
C PRO A 74 14.32 -23.26 -10.76
N VAL A 75 15.27 -22.55 -10.17
CA VAL A 75 15.32 -21.07 -10.17
C VAL A 75 16.73 -20.59 -10.55
N TYR A 76 16.81 -19.33 -10.98
CA TYR A 76 18.05 -18.71 -11.40
C TYR A 76 18.29 -17.45 -10.55
N ARG A 77 19.51 -17.30 -10.04
CA ARG A 77 19.93 -16.11 -9.30
C ARG A 77 20.60 -15.15 -10.29
N LEU A 78 19.87 -14.12 -10.67
CA LEU A 78 20.37 -13.06 -11.54
C LEU A 78 20.85 -11.90 -10.69
N GLN A 79 21.92 -11.24 -11.15
CA GLN A 79 22.40 -10.03 -10.48
C GLN A 79 22.76 -8.93 -11.46
N VAL A 80 22.67 -7.70 -11.00
CA VAL A 80 23.26 -6.53 -11.63
C VAL A 80 24.19 -5.88 -10.63
N ARG A 81 25.38 -5.55 -11.07
CA ARG A 81 26.39 -4.88 -10.25
C ARG A 81 26.78 -3.55 -10.88
N GLY A 82 26.82 -2.51 -10.07
CA GLY A 82 27.46 -1.25 -10.44
C GLY A 82 28.91 -1.27 -9.98
N THR A 83 29.84 -1.08 -10.91
CA THR A 83 31.27 -1.10 -10.63
C THR A 83 31.80 0.29 -10.27
N SER A 84 32.96 0.35 -9.64
CA SER A 84 33.66 1.61 -9.36
C SER A 84 33.96 2.47 -10.61
N ASP A 85 34.02 1.84 -11.79
CA ASP A 85 34.17 2.52 -13.07
C ASP A 85 32.88 3.04 -13.67
N LEU A 86 31.76 3.05 -12.90
CA LEU A 86 30.43 3.46 -13.33
C LEU A 86 29.83 2.57 -14.43
N GLU A 87 30.29 1.33 -14.53
CA GLU A 87 29.74 0.35 -15.46
C GLU A 87 28.66 -0.51 -14.82
N VAL A 88 27.69 -0.93 -15.63
CA VAL A 88 26.67 -1.90 -15.22
C VAL A 88 26.99 -3.27 -15.78
N VAL A 89 27.19 -4.23 -14.90
CA VAL A 89 27.46 -5.62 -15.26
C VAL A 89 26.21 -6.47 -14.93
N TRP A 90 25.78 -7.28 -15.89
CA TRP A 90 24.67 -8.22 -15.72
C TRP A 90 25.20 -9.64 -15.66
N GLU A 91 24.87 -10.34 -14.59
CA GLU A 91 25.47 -11.64 -14.26
C GLU A 91 24.38 -12.66 -13.88
N ILE A 92 24.70 -13.93 -14.08
CA ILE A 92 24.00 -15.08 -13.51
C ILE A 92 24.94 -15.68 -12.47
N VAL A 93 24.48 -15.78 -11.23
CA VAL A 93 25.26 -16.40 -10.15
C VAL A 93 24.96 -17.90 -10.12
N GLN A 94 25.99 -18.71 -10.22
CA GLN A 94 25.91 -20.15 -10.21
C GLN A 94 25.88 -20.71 -8.78
N PRO A 95 25.40 -21.95 -8.55
CA PRO A 95 25.41 -22.57 -7.23
C PRO A 95 26.79 -22.77 -6.60
N ASN A 96 27.85 -22.70 -7.38
CA ASN A 96 29.24 -22.74 -6.92
C ASN A 96 29.87 -21.34 -6.74
N ASP A 97 29.02 -20.28 -6.73
CA ASP A 97 29.41 -18.88 -6.65
C ASP A 97 30.19 -18.32 -7.86
N ASP A 98 30.37 -19.10 -8.93
CA ASP A 98 30.86 -18.56 -10.20
C ASP A 98 29.81 -17.61 -10.81
N VAL A 99 30.27 -16.63 -11.57
CA VAL A 99 29.41 -15.67 -12.24
C VAL A 99 29.60 -15.71 -13.75
N ASP A 100 28.50 -15.81 -14.48
CA ASP A 100 28.46 -15.73 -15.93
C ASP A 100 27.76 -14.47 -16.40
N GLN A 101 28.14 -13.99 -17.59
CA GLN A 101 27.54 -12.79 -18.15
C GLN A 101 26.09 -13.06 -18.62
N LEU A 102 25.13 -12.30 -18.10
CA LEU A 102 23.74 -12.30 -18.57
C LEU A 102 23.59 -11.41 -19.81
N SER A 103 23.64 -12.03 -20.99
CA SER A 103 23.59 -11.31 -22.27
C SER A 103 22.26 -10.57 -22.48
N ALA A 104 22.30 -9.48 -23.27
CA ALA A 104 21.08 -8.74 -23.64
C ALA A 104 20.09 -9.58 -24.44
N ALA A 105 20.56 -10.58 -25.17
CA ALA A 105 19.69 -11.50 -25.91
C ALA A 105 18.83 -12.34 -24.95
N VAL A 106 19.41 -12.86 -23.89
CA VAL A 106 18.73 -13.61 -22.84
C VAL A 106 17.76 -12.69 -22.07
N ARG A 107 18.19 -11.50 -21.65
CA ARG A 107 17.31 -10.54 -20.95
C ARG A 107 16.06 -10.19 -21.76
N ARG A 108 16.17 -10.10 -23.09
CA ARG A 108 15.02 -9.85 -23.97
C ARG A 108 14.01 -11.01 -24.00
N LYS A 109 14.48 -12.25 -23.87
CA LYS A 109 13.61 -13.43 -23.82
C LYS A 109 12.82 -13.55 -22.51
N ILE A 110 13.31 -12.98 -21.42
CA ILE A 110 12.65 -13.03 -20.10
C ILE A 110 11.32 -12.25 -20.08
N GLY A 111 11.05 -11.42 -21.08
CA GLY A 111 9.72 -10.82 -21.28
C GLY A 111 9.31 -9.79 -20.21
N VAL A 112 10.26 -9.03 -19.65
CA VAL A 112 9.93 -7.99 -18.68
C VAL A 112 9.32 -6.77 -19.37
N VAL A 113 8.14 -6.39 -18.91
CA VAL A 113 7.45 -5.16 -19.30
C VAL A 113 7.64 -4.15 -18.18
N ARG A 114 8.29 -3.03 -18.45
CA ARG A 114 8.44 -1.94 -17.50
C ARG A 114 7.69 -0.72 -17.97
N LEU A 115 6.84 -0.18 -17.11
CA LEU A 115 6.26 1.15 -17.23
C LEU A 115 6.87 2.04 -16.16
N GLY A 116 7.82 2.87 -16.57
CA GLY A 116 8.44 3.84 -15.66
C GLY A 116 7.57 5.07 -15.43
N GLY A 117 7.94 5.85 -14.42
CA GLY A 117 7.31 7.12 -14.08
C GLY A 117 7.52 8.25 -15.11
N ASP A 118 8.34 8.05 -16.13
CA ASP A 118 8.56 9.05 -17.19
C ASP A 118 7.33 9.18 -18.11
N ASP A 119 6.85 10.40 -18.32
CA ASP A 119 5.73 10.71 -19.23
C ASP A 119 6.04 10.43 -20.70
N ARG A 120 7.29 10.08 -21.02
CA ARG A 120 7.79 9.85 -22.38
C ARG A 120 7.82 8.38 -22.78
N ASN A 121 6.73 7.65 -22.56
CA ASN A 121 6.58 6.27 -23.08
C ASN A 121 6.37 6.22 -24.61
N ASP A 122 6.70 7.31 -25.31
CA ASP A 122 6.57 7.40 -26.76
C ASP A 122 7.40 6.36 -27.51
N ARG A 123 8.50 5.90 -26.91
CA ARG A 123 9.36 4.88 -27.49
C ARG A 123 8.63 3.57 -27.70
N ASP A 124 7.84 3.14 -26.72
CA ASP A 124 7.13 1.85 -26.77
C ASP A 124 5.95 1.85 -27.75
N LEU A 125 5.45 3.04 -28.10
CA LEU A 125 4.42 3.23 -29.12
C LEU A 125 5.00 3.40 -30.54
N ARG A 126 6.32 3.41 -30.72
CA ARG A 126 7.02 3.56 -31.99
C ARG A 126 7.78 2.28 -32.34
N LEU A 127 8.05 2.08 -33.64
CA LEU A 127 8.78 0.92 -34.16
C LEU A 127 10.31 1.04 -33.93
N VAL A 128 10.70 1.37 -32.70
CA VAL A 128 12.11 1.43 -32.30
C VAL A 128 12.58 0.06 -31.87
N TYR A 129 13.82 -0.29 -32.19
CA TYR A 129 14.38 -1.59 -31.83
C TYR A 129 14.25 -1.88 -30.31
N GLY A 130 13.61 -3.01 -30.00
CA GLY A 130 13.34 -3.45 -28.63
C GLY A 130 12.19 -2.71 -27.91
N SER A 131 11.43 -1.86 -28.60
CA SER A 131 10.19 -1.26 -28.08
C SER A 131 9.09 -2.31 -27.89
N ALA A 132 8.02 -1.97 -27.13
CA ALA A 132 6.87 -2.85 -27.00
C ALA A 132 6.22 -3.15 -28.36
N LEU A 133 6.08 -2.13 -29.21
CA LEU A 133 5.55 -2.28 -30.58
C LEU A 133 6.45 -3.17 -31.46
N ASP A 134 7.76 -3.00 -31.41
CA ASP A 134 8.71 -3.86 -32.17
C ASP A 134 8.60 -5.32 -31.77
N ARG A 135 8.40 -5.59 -30.49
CA ARG A 135 8.20 -6.97 -29.97
C ARG A 135 6.84 -7.55 -30.34
N LEU A 136 5.78 -6.73 -30.25
CA LEU A 136 4.44 -7.15 -30.64
C LEU A 136 4.37 -7.58 -32.11
N LEU A 137 4.95 -6.80 -33.00
CA LEU A 137 4.93 -7.09 -34.44
C LEU A 137 5.84 -8.26 -34.83
N ALA A 138 6.89 -8.55 -34.04
CA ALA A 138 7.84 -9.66 -34.18
C ALA A 138 8.46 -9.82 -35.59
N ASP A 139 8.32 -8.81 -36.48
CA ASP A 139 8.73 -8.86 -37.89
C ASP A 139 10.15 -8.31 -38.05
N LYS A 140 11.12 -9.22 -38.03
CA LYS A 140 12.56 -8.89 -38.14
C LYS A 140 12.93 -8.14 -39.42
N GLY A 141 12.17 -8.31 -40.51
CA GLY A 141 12.40 -7.67 -41.82
C GLY A 141 11.64 -6.37 -42.02
N LEU A 142 10.66 -6.05 -41.19
CA LEU A 142 9.75 -4.92 -41.39
C LEU A 142 10.47 -3.58 -41.59
N ARG A 143 11.40 -3.26 -40.70
CA ARG A 143 12.18 -2.01 -40.78
C ARG A 143 13.00 -1.88 -42.06
N ALA A 144 13.60 -3.00 -42.48
CA ALA A 144 14.36 -3.02 -43.73
C ALA A 144 13.43 -2.84 -44.94
N ARG A 145 12.28 -3.52 -44.98
CA ARG A 145 11.30 -3.35 -46.06
C ARG A 145 10.72 -1.95 -46.10
N ILE A 146 10.41 -1.36 -44.92
CA ILE A 146 9.95 0.02 -44.84
C ILE A 146 11.04 0.97 -45.32
N GLY A 147 12.29 0.78 -44.94
CA GLY A 147 13.42 1.57 -45.41
C GLY A 147 13.56 1.58 -46.91
N GLN A 148 13.21 0.49 -47.60
CA GLN A 148 13.20 0.40 -49.06
C GLN A 148 11.98 1.09 -49.72
N ARG A 149 10.86 1.20 -49.02
CA ARG A 149 9.59 1.71 -49.56
C ARG A 149 9.12 3.04 -48.94
N VAL A 150 9.98 3.73 -48.21
CA VAL A 150 9.63 5.03 -47.58
C VAL A 150 9.05 6.05 -48.56
N SER A 151 9.25 5.87 -49.86
CA SER A 151 8.64 6.70 -50.91
C SER A 151 7.20 6.29 -51.28
N GLU A 152 6.69 5.14 -50.82
CA GLU A 152 5.33 4.67 -51.09
C GLU A 152 4.55 4.69 -49.78
N ILE A 153 3.58 5.58 -49.67
CA ILE A 153 2.97 6.10 -48.43
C ILE A 153 2.15 5.08 -47.63
N ASP A 154 1.84 3.89 -48.15
CA ASP A 154 1.01 2.92 -47.43
C ASP A 154 1.89 1.88 -46.67
N LEU A 155 1.99 2.08 -45.37
CA LEU A 155 2.77 1.20 -44.46
C LEU A 155 2.00 -0.07 -44.09
N GLN A 156 0.67 -0.08 -44.21
CA GLN A 156 -0.19 -1.21 -43.86
C GLN A 156 0.06 -2.42 -44.78
N ASP A 157 0.26 -2.14 -46.09
CA ASP A 157 0.52 -3.16 -47.08
C ASP A 157 1.84 -3.91 -46.87
N ASN A 158 2.74 -3.39 -46.05
CA ASN A 158 4.04 -3.99 -45.76
C ASN A 158 4.06 -4.88 -44.48
N LEU A 159 2.93 -4.99 -43.76
CA LEU A 159 2.81 -5.86 -42.62
C LEU A 159 2.65 -7.33 -43.06
N GLY A 160 3.36 -8.24 -42.41
CA GLY A 160 3.05 -9.67 -42.48
C GLY A 160 1.71 -9.99 -41.83
N GLU A 161 1.11 -11.12 -42.16
CA GLU A 161 -0.21 -11.54 -41.64
C GLU A 161 -0.23 -11.60 -40.09
N ASP A 162 0.82 -12.14 -39.46
CA ASP A 162 0.94 -12.20 -37.99
C ASP A 162 0.90 -10.81 -37.36
N ALA A 163 1.51 -9.82 -38.01
CA ALA A 163 1.54 -8.46 -37.52
C ALA A 163 0.18 -7.75 -37.70
N LYS A 164 -0.54 -8.05 -38.79
CA LYS A 164 -1.91 -7.56 -39.00
C LYS A 164 -2.85 -8.12 -37.95
N GLU A 165 -2.80 -9.43 -37.72
CA GLU A 165 -3.61 -10.11 -36.69
C GLU A 165 -3.31 -9.54 -35.29
N ALA A 166 -2.06 -9.26 -34.99
CA ALA A 166 -1.66 -8.66 -33.72
C ALA A 166 -2.24 -7.23 -33.55
N LEU A 167 -2.25 -6.43 -34.61
CA LEU A 167 -2.87 -5.08 -34.58
C LEU A 167 -4.39 -5.15 -34.42
N GLU A 168 -5.07 -6.09 -35.09
CA GLU A 168 -6.51 -6.29 -34.93
C GLU A 168 -6.88 -6.73 -33.53
N LYS A 169 -6.12 -7.67 -32.93
CA LYS A 169 -6.32 -8.07 -31.53
C LYS A 169 -6.12 -6.90 -30.58
N LEU A 170 -5.10 -6.08 -30.81
CA LEU A 170 -4.83 -4.90 -30.02
C LEU A 170 -5.96 -3.86 -30.16
N ASP A 171 -6.42 -3.58 -31.39
CA ASP A 171 -7.50 -2.64 -31.66
C ASP A 171 -8.77 -3.02 -30.91
N LYS A 172 -9.13 -4.30 -30.95
CA LYS A 172 -10.24 -4.84 -30.18
C LYS A 172 -10.05 -4.63 -28.67
N SER A 173 -8.87 -4.93 -28.15
CA SER A 173 -8.55 -4.73 -26.73
C SER A 173 -8.64 -3.26 -26.31
N LEU A 174 -8.15 -2.33 -27.14
CA LEU A 174 -8.25 -0.90 -26.86
C LEU A 174 -9.70 -0.40 -26.90
N LYS A 175 -10.51 -0.92 -27.84
CA LYS A 175 -11.93 -0.60 -27.92
C LYS A 175 -12.71 -1.07 -26.69
N GLU A 176 -12.42 -2.26 -26.18
CA GLU A 176 -13.03 -2.78 -24.94
C GLU A 176 -12.68 -1.92 -23.71
N GLU A 177 -11.51 -1.27 -23.74
CA GLU A 177 -11.05 -0.35 -22.68
C GLU A 177 -11.52 1.11 -22.88
N SER A 178 -12.34 1.39 -23.89
CA SER A 178 -12.76 2.75 -24.27
C SER A 178 -11.56 3.68 -24.55
N LEU A 179 -10.52 3.11 -25.11
CA LEU A 179 -9.34 3.83 -25.61
C LEU A 179 -9.50 4.15 -27.09
N PRO A 180 -8.68 5.09 -27.64
CA PRO A 180 -8.61 5.31 -29.08
C PRO A 180 -8.36 3.99 -29.81
N ASN A 181 -9.13 3.75 -30.86
CA ASN A 181 -9.09 2.54 -31.67
C ASN A 181 -9.01 2.89 -33.17
N LYS A 182 -9.17 1.92 -34.05
CA LYS A 182 -8.86 1.99 -35.47
C LYS A 182 -7.38 2.33 -35.67
N LEU A 183 -6.57 1.38 -35.23
CA LEU A 183 -5.12 1.53 -35.23
C LEU A 183 -4.56 1.37 -36.63
N GLU A 184 -3.70 2.30 -37.02
CA GLU A 184 -2.95 2.27 -38.28
C GLU A 184 -1.46 2.52 -38.00
N LEU A 185 -0.61 1.92 -38.82
CA LEU A 185 0.81 2.28 -38.85
C LEU A 185 1.03 3.48 -39.76
N GLY A 186 1.68 4.50 -39.22
CA GLY A 186 1.99 5.71 -39.97
C GLY A 186 3.24 6.42 -39.48
N LEU A 187 3.70 7.36 -40.26
CA LEU A 187 4.80 8.25 -39.89
C LEU A 187 4.33 9.21 -38.78
N THR A 188 4.98 9.18 -37.62
CA THR A 188 4.60 9.99 -36.44
C THR A 188 5.29 11.34 -36.37
N SER A 189 6.41 11.50 -37.10
CA SER A 189 7.20 12.73 -37.11
C SER A 189 8.13 12.78 -38.34
N SER A 190 8.43 13.97 -38.84
CA SER A 190 9.44 14.20 -39.88
C SER A 190 10.86 14.37 -39.36
N GLN A 191 11.05 14.39 -38.02
CA GLN A 191 12.37 14.59 -37.39
C GLN A 191 12.79 13.33 -36.62
N GLY A 192 13.83 12.67 -37.06
CA GLY A 192 14.44 11.53 -36.36
C GLY A 192 15.62 10.94 -37.14
N LEU A 193 16.63 10.51 -36.40
CA LEU A 193 17.84 9.86 -36.92
C LEU A 193 17.62 8.39 -37.35
N SER A 194 16.44 7.84 -37.12
CA SER A 194 16.08 6.45 -37.46
C SER A 194 14.65 6.37 -38.00
N ILE A 195 14.49 5.76 -39.16
CA ILE A 195 13.18 5.51 -39.78
C ILE A 195 12.20 4.84 -38.80
N GLY A 196 12.67 3.89 -38.01
CA GLY A 196 11.84 3.22 -36.99
C GLY A 196 11.26 4.18 -35.93
N ALA A 197 11.92 5.30 -35.64
CA ALA A 197 11.42 6.31 -34.72
C ALA A 197 10.31 7.18 -35.32
N LEU A 198 10.20 7.20 -36.65
CA LEU A 198 9.15 7.93 -37.38
C LEU A 198 7.85 7.13 -37.51
N ILE A 199 7.90 5.83 -37.28
CA ILE A 199 6.78 4.91 -37.42
C ILE A 199 6.22 4.58 -36.05
N GLY A 200 4.91 4.72 -35.90
CA GLY A 200 4.19 4.41 -34.66
C GLY A 200 2.73 4.11 -34.91
N LEU A 201 2.03 3.78 -33.86
CA LEU A 201 0.59 3.53 -33.91
C LEU A 201 -0.17 4.84 -34.05
N LEU A 202 -1.09 4.85 -35.03
CA LEU A 202 -2.10 5.90 -35.20
C LEU A 202 -3.44 5.37 -34.71
N ALA A 203 -4.22 6.21 -34.05
CA ALA A 203 -5.60 5.91 -33.66
C ALA A 203 -6.54 6.99 -34.17
N GLU A 204 -7.72 6.61 -34.62
CA GLU A 204 -8.73 7.55 -35.10
C GLU A 204 -9.29 8.36 -33.92
N SER A 205 -9.31 9.68 -34.07
CA SER A 205 -10.00 10.58 -33.15
C SER A 205 -11.51 10.61 -33.45
N ASP A 206 -12.31 11.16 -32.52
CA ASP A 206 -13.76 11.34 -32.71
C ASP A 206 -14.15 12.08 -33.98
N LYS A 207 -13.21 12.80 -34.59
CA LYS A 207 -13.38 13.53 -35.86
C LYS A 207 -12.95 12.74 -37.09
N GLY A 208 -12.62 11.46 -36.96
CA GLY A 208 -12.20 10.59 -38.04
C GLY A 208 -10.80 10.88 -38.60
N VAL A 209 -9.96 11.62 -37.87
CA VAL A 209 -8.58 11.92 -38.28
C VAL A 209 -7.63 11.01 -37.49
N PRO A 210 -6.80 10.19 -38.17
CA PRO A 210 -5.77 9.39 -37.51
C PRO A 210 -4.72 10.29 -36.84
N LEU A 211 -4.50 10.08 -35.52
CA LEU A 211 -3.49 10.81 -34.76
C LEU A 211 -2.52 9.81 -34.12
N PRO A 212 -1.21 10.14 -34.03
CA PRO A 212 -0.26 9.30 -33.32
C PRO A 212 -0.70 9.03 -31.90
N LEU A 213 -0.70 7.77 -31.44
CA LEU A 213 -0.99 7.44 -30.04
C LEU A 213 -0.06 8.17 -29.07
N ALA A 214 1.17 8.47 -29.49
CA ALA A 214 2.13 9.27 -28.73
C ALA A 214 1.65 10.71 -28.45
N SER A 215 0.69 11.26 -29.22
CA SER A 215 0.13 12.61 -29.01
C SER A 215 -1.09 12.63 -28.06
N TRP A 216 -1.57 11.47 -27.63
CA TRP A 216 -2.72 11.37 -26.72
C TRP A 216 -2.29 11.64 -25.27
N GLY A 217 -3.26 11.83 -24.36
CA GLY A 217 -2.99 12.08 -22.95
C GLY A 217 -2.15 10.95 -22.30
N ALA A 218 -1.43 11.28 -21.23
CA ALA A 218 -0.51 10.37 -20.56
C ALA A 218 -1.16 9.02 -20.16
N GLY A 219 -2.38 9.06 -19.61
CA GLY A 219 -3.12 7.85 -19.22
C GLY A 219 -3.44 6.95 -20.41
N THR A 220 -3.86 7.53 -21.54
CA THR A 220 -4.13 6.77 -22.77
C THR A 220 -2.87 6.12 -23.31
N ARG A 221 -1.77 6.85 -23.39
CA ARG A 221 -0.47 6.31 -23.82
C ARG A 221 -0.02 5.15 -22.93
N ARG A 222 -0.15 5.32 -21.62
CA ARG A 222 0.23 4.32 -20.63
C ARG A 222 -0.61 3.04 -20.76
N MET A 223 -1.92 3.17 -20.88
CA MET A 223 -2.81 2.02 -21.10
C MET A 223 -2.53 1.33 -22.44
N ALA A 224 -2.29 2.08 -23.51
CA ALA A 224 -1.92 1.51 -24.81
C ALA A 224 -0.61 0.72 -24.71
N THR A 225 0.43 1.27 -24.08
CA THR A 225 1.71 0.56 -23.89
C THR A 225 1.53 -0.75 -23.10
N LEU A 226 0.72 -0.76 -22.04
CA LEU A 226 0.38 -1.96 -21.30
C LEU A 226 -0.32 -3.01 -22.16
N ARG A 227 -1.30 -2.58 -22.98
CA ARG A 227 -2.04 -3.51 -23.85
C ARG A 227 -1.16 -4.04 -24.98
N ILE A 228 -0.29 -3.23 -25.54
CA ILE A 228 0.71 -3.68 -26.53
C ILE A 228 1.64 -4.73 -25.90
N ALA A 229 2.15 -4.44 -24.72
CA ALA A 229 3.00 -5.37 -24.01
C ALA A 229 2.25 -6.66 -23.62
N ALA A 230 0.97 -6.56 -23.23
CA ALA A 230 0.13 -7.70 -22.90
C ALA A 230 -0.22 -8.55 -24.13
N ALA A 231 -0.30 -7.97 -25.32
CA ALA A 231 -0.55 -8.68 -26.56
C ALA A 231 0.68 -9.43 -27.11
N THR A 232 1.88 -9.16 -26.59
CA THR A 232 3.10 -9.87 -26.99
C THR A 232 3.08 -11.29 -26.41
N GLU A 233 3.24 -12.30 -27.25
CA GLU A 233 3.34 -13.68 -26.81
C GLU A 233 4.67 -13.90 -26.07
N ALA A 234 4.61 -14.11 -24.77
CA ALA A 234 5.72 -14.52 -23.94
C ALA A 234 5.25 -15.61 -22.97
N GLU A 235 6.00 -16.70 -22.85
CA GLU A 235 5.66 -17.81 -21.94
C GLU A 235 5.67 -17.38 -20.46
N THR A 236 6.54 -16.45 -20.12
CA THR A 236 6.56 -15.79 -18.80
C THR A 236 6.60 -14.28 -18.99
N ARG A 237 5.73 -13.62 -18.28
CA ARG A 237 5.69 -12.16 -18.28
C ARG A 237 5.83 -11.63 -16.87
N ILE A 238 6.80 -10.75 -16.69
CA ILE A 238 6.94 -9.96 -15.45
C ILE A 238 6.59 -8.52 -15.80
N THR A 239 5.58 -7.99 -15.15
CA THR A 239 5.15 -6.60 -15.35
C THR A 239 5.60 -5.75 -14.16
N VAL A 240 6.31 -4.66 -14.42
CA VAL A 240 6.76 -3.70 -13.41
C VAL A 240 6.16 -2.35 -13.74
N ILE A 241 5.32 -1.84 -12.86
CA ILE A 241 4.62 -0.56 -13.05
C ILE A 241 5.00 0.37 -11.91
N ASP A 242 5.61 1.49 -12.25
CA ASP A 242 5.91 2.54 -11.31
C ASP A 242 4.80 3.58 -11.32
N GLU A 243 4.28 3.95 -10.12
CA GLU A 243 3.15 4.87 -9.93
C GLU A 243 1.95 4.51 -10.82
N ILE A 244 1.28 3.39 -10.50
CA ILE A 244 0.20 2.84 -11.35
C ILE A 244 -0.91 3.85 -11.66
N GLU A 245 -1.17 4.77 -10.75
CA GLU A 245 -2.19 5.83 -10.87
C GLU A 245 -1.83 6.95 -11.83
N ARG A 246 -0.56 7.08 -12.20
CA ARG A 246 -0.08 8.24 -12.94
C ARG A 246 -0.80 8.43 -14.27
N GLY A 247 -1.49 9.58 -14.40
CA GLY A 247 -2.25 9.96 -15.59
C GLY A 247 -3.54 9.16 -15.80
N LEU A 248 -3.95 8.34 -14.83
CA LEU A 248 -5.18 7.55 -14.89
C LEU A 248 -6.24 8.07 -13.91
N GLU A 249 -7.48 8.07 -14.35
CA GLU A 249 -8.61 8.34 -13.47
C GLU A 249 -8.83 7.17 -12.48
N PRO A 250 -9.38 7.44 -11.29
CA PRO A 250 -9.54 6.41 -10.24
C PRO A 250 -10.23 5.13 -10.71
N TYR A 251 -11.24 5.20 -11.58
CA TYR A 251 -11.91 4.02 -12.10
C TYR A 251 -11.02 3.17 -13.00
N ARG A 252 -10.12 3.81 -13.79
CA ARG A 252 -9.15 3.12 -14.65
C ARG A 252 -8.06 2.46 -13.83
N VAL A 253 -7.57 3.12 -12.76
CA VAL A 253 -6.64 2.52 -11.80
C VAL A 253 -7.24 1.25 -11.21
N ARG A 254 -8.50 1.32 -10.72
CA ARG A 254 -9.21 0.15 -10.17
C ARG A 254 -9.32 -0.99 -11.19
N LYS A 255 -9.70 -0.68 -12.43
CA LYS A 255 -9.82 -1.67 -13.50
C LYS A 255 -8.47 -2.32 -13.83
N LEU A 256 -7.42 -1.51 -13.90
CA LEU A 256 -6.06 -1.98 -14.21
C LEU A 256 -5.53 -2.90 -13.09
N VAL A 257 -5.61 -2.48 -11.82
CA VAL A 257 -5.18 -3.31 -10.68
C VAL A 257 -5.91 -4.65 -10.68
N LYS A 258 -7.23 -4.65 -10.90
CA LYS A 258 -8.00 -5.90 -10.96
C LYS A 258 -7.59 -6.79 -12.14
N SER A 259 -7.30 -6.22 -13.32
CA SER A 259 -6.84 -7.03 -14.45
C SER A 259 -5.47 -7.66 -14.19
N LEU A 260 -4.54 -6.91 -13.60
CA LEU A 260 -3.20 -7.44 -13.26
C LEU A 260 -3.24 -8.60 -12.26
N GLN A 261 -4.22 -8.65 -11.37
CA GLN A 261 -4.39 -9.74 -10.40
C GLN A 261 -4.98 -11.01 -11.02
N THR A 262 -5.67 -10.90 -12.16
CA THR A 262 -6.32 -12.03 -12.84
C THR A 262 -5.50 -12.57 -14.02
N GLU A 263 -4.51 -11.83 -14.48
CA GLU A 263 -3.61 -12.26 -15.55
C GLU A 263 -2.63 -13.34 -15.04
N PRO A 264 -2.28 -14.35 -15.86
CA PRO A 264 -1.33 -15.40 -15.47
C PRO A 264 0.13 -14.90 -15.49
N THR A 265 0.36 -13.69 -14.99
CA THR A 265 1.66 -13.00 -15.01
C THR A 265 1.95 -12.42 -13.65
N GLN A 266 3.22 -12.36 -13.27
CA GLN A 266 3.62 -11.71 -12.04
C GLN A 266 3.74 -10.20 -12.26
N SER A 267 3.09 -9.40 -11.41
CA SER A 267 3.13 -7.94 -11.49
C SER A 267 3.68 -7.33 -10.21
N PHE A 268 4.61 -6.39 -10.36
CA PHE A 268 5.14 -5.54 -9.30
C PHE A 268 4.68 -4.11 -9.57
N VAL A 269 4.07 -3.50 -8.59
CA VAL A 269 3.44 -2.18 -8.75
C VAL A 269 3.82 -1.30 -7.59
N THR A 270 4.28 -0.08 -7.87
CA THR A 270 4.36 0.97 -6.86
C THR A 270 3.14 1.89 -6.97
N THR A 271 2.69 2.43 -5.84
CA THR A 271 1.51 3.30 -5.82
C THR A 271 1.50 4.23 -4.61
N HIS A 272 0.94 5.42 -4.80
CA HIS A 272 0.53 6.36 -3.77
C HIS A 272 -1.00 6.58 -3.80
N SER A 273 -1.74 5.65 -4.43
CA SER A 273 -3.19 5.76 -4.61
C SER A 273 -3.95 4.84 -3.67
N ALA A 274 -4.78 5.42 -2.82
CA ALA A 274 -5.73 4.69 -1.99
C ALA A 274 -6.65 3.77 -2.82
N VAL A 275 -7.00 4.20 -4.03
CA VAL A 275 -7.81 3.40 -4.96
C VAL A 275 -7.06 2.14 -5.44
N ALA A 276 -5.76 2.25 -5.68
CA ALA A 276 -4.94 1.11 -6.07
C ALA A 276 -4.81 0.10 -4.93
N ILE A 277 -4.55 0.61 -3.71
CA ILE A 277 -4.47 -0.22 -2.49
C ILE A 277 -5.79 -0.96 -2.26
N SER A 278 -6.92 -0.24 -2.26
CA SER A 278 -8.24 -0.85 -2.07
C SER A 278 -8.61 -1.87 -3.16
N ALA A 279 -8.14 -1.66 -4.40
CA ALA A 279 -8.41 -2.59 -5.51
C ALA A 279 -7.52 -3.83 -5.52
N ALA A 280 -6.40 -3.83 -4.78
CA ALA A 280 -5.42 -4.92 -4.72
C ALA A 280 -5.83 -6.02 -3.74
N ASP A 281 -7.09 -6.45 -3.81
CA ASP A 281 -7.72 -7.41 -2.89
C ASP A 281 -7.18 -8.85 -3.02
N LEU A 282 -6.55 -9.21 -4.12
CA LEU A 282 -5.84 -10.47 -4.32
C LEU A 282 -4.31 -10.34 -4.27
N GLY A 283 -3.80 -9.12 -4.20
CA GLY A 283 -2.37 -8.82 -4.19
C GLY A 283 -1.73 -8.94 -2.79
N HIS A 284 -0.41 -8.95 -2.76
CA HIS A 284 0.37 -8.80 -1.55
C HIS A 284 0.82 -7.35 -1.41
N LEU A 285 0.48 -6.71 -0.30
CA LEU A 285 0.97 -5.37 0.03
C LEU A 285 2.32 -5.48 0.73
N TRP A 286 3.27 -4.71 0.20
CA TRP A 286 4.55 -4.47 0.83
C TRP A 286 4.63 -2.99 1.19
N TYR A 287 5.10 -2.71 2.37
CA TYR A 287 5.26 -1.35 2.85
C TYR A 287 6.75 -1.00 2.93
N LEU A 288 7.07 0.24 2.56
CA LEU A 288 8.39 0.82 2.71
C LEU A 288 8.25 2.10 3.52
N ASP A 289 8.84 2.14 4.70
CA ASP A 289 8.81 3.32 5.55
C ASP A 289 9.96 4.30 5.26
N ARG A 290 9.99 5.43 5.96
CA ARG A 290 11.03 6.45 5.78
C ARG A 290 12.41 6.02 6.29
N ALA A 291 12.49 5.03 7.15
CA ALA A 291 13.73 4.45 7.63
C ALA A 291 14.25 3.36 6.67
N CYS A 292 13.62 3.21 5.50
CA CYS A 292 13.91 2.17 4.51
C CYS A 292 13.66 0.74 5.01
N ASN A 293 12.82 0.55 6.04
CA ASN A 293 12.36 -0.77 6.39
C ASN A 293 11.29 -1.22 5.40
N ILE A 294 11.42 -2.44 4.90
CA ILE A 294 10.47 -3.06 4.00
C ILE A 294 9.88 -4.31 4.65
N GLY A 295 8.58 -4.46 4.58
CA GLY A 295 7.90 -5.63 5.14
C GLY A 295 6.65 -6.00 4.37
N ALA A 296 6.34 -7.29 4.34
CA ALA A 296 5.10 -7.82 3.79
C ALA A 296 3.99 -7.71 4.83
N LEU A 297 2.84 -7.17 4.42
CA LEU A 297 1.67 -7.08 5.29
C LEU A 297 0.79 -8.33 5.10
N PRO A 298 0.52 -9.12 6.16
CA PRO A 298 -0.32 -10.30 6.10
C PRO A 298 -1.75 -9.92 5.65
N ARG A 299 -2.14 -10.37 4.47
CA ARG A 299 -3.40 -9.99 3.82
C ARG A 299 -4.62 -10.23 4.70
N GLU A 300 -4.71 -11.36 5.37
CA GLU A 300 -5.84 -11.75 6.23
C GLU A 300 -6.04 -10.80 7.42
N LYS A 301 -4.98 -10.12 7.87
CA LYS A 301 -5.03 -9.16 8.98
C LYS A 301 -5.34 -7.74 8.54
N ILE A 302 -4.94 -7.37 7.29
CA ILE A 302 -5.08 -6.00 6.80
C ILE A 302 -6.29 -5.79 5.87
N ALA A 303 -6.90 -6.86 5.35
CA ALA A 303 -7.93 -6.79 4.31
C ALA A 303 -9.07 -5.81 4.63
N ARG A 304 -9.52 -5.78 5.88
CA ARG A 304 -10.59 -4.88 6.32
C ARG A 304 -10.16 -3.41 6.31
N GLN A 305 -8.94 -3.11 6.74
CA GLN A 305 -8.38 -1.77 6.72
C GLN A 305 -8.11 -1.32 5.29
N GLN A 306 -7.57 -2.22 4.46
CA GLN A 306 -7.33 -2.01 3.04
C GLN A 306 -8.60 -1.61 2.26
N ASP A 307 -9.74 -2.23 2.60
CA ASP A 307 -11.04 -1.93 1.97
C ASP A 307 -11.64 -0.62 2.47
N ARG A 308 -11.62 -0.38 3.79
CA ARG A 308 -12.35 0.74 4.41
C ARG A 308 -11.57 2.04 4.49
N ASP A 309 -10.30 1.95 4.80
CA ASP A 309 -9.42 3.12 4.96
C ASP A 309 -8.01 2.82 4.43
N PRO A 310 -7.85 2.67 3.10
CA PRO A 310 -6.57 2.39 2.47
C PRO A 310 -5.52 3.49 2.67
N GLU A 311 -5.93 4.73 3.01
CA GLU A 311 -5.02 5.83 3.29
C GLU A 311 -4.17 5.60 4.56
N THR A 312 -4.60 4.70 5.44
CA THR A 312 -3.80 4.22 6.58
C THR A 312 -2.40 3.79 6.13
N PHE A 313 -2.30 3.13 4.97
CA PHE A 313 -1.04 2.62 4.42
C PHE A 313 -0.23 3.67 3.64
N LEU A 314 -0.76 4.86 3.44
CA LEU A 314 -0.13 5.97 2.72
C LEU A 314 0.32 7.11 3.63
N SER A 315 -0.07 7.06 4.90
CA SER A 315 0.27 8.08 5.88
C SER A 315 1.75 7.99 6.29
N ARG A 316 2.34 9.12 6.65
CA ARG A 316 3.69 9.16 7.21
C ARG A 316 3.77 8.40 8.54
N LEU A 317 2.73 8.55 9.36
CA LEU A 317 2.50 7.80 10.59
C LEU A 317 0.99 7.62 10.76
N ALA A 318 0.54 6.38 10.92
CA ALA A 318 -0.84 6.07 11.25
C ALA A 318 -0.94 5.66 12.72
N ILE A 319 -1.85 6.28 13.46
CA ILE A 319 -2.23 5.88 14.81
C ILE A 319 -3.52 5.06 14.71
N ILE A 320 -3.44 3.80 15.03
CA ILE A 320 -4.60 2.91 15.02
C ILE A 320 -5.30 3.03 16.37
N ALA A 321 -6.44 3.70 16.38
CA ALA A 321 -7.28 3.85 17.56
C ALA A 321 -8.35 2.74 17.60
N GLU A 322 -8.68 2.23 18.79
CA GLU A 322 -9.54 1.05 18.91
C GLU A 322 -10.95 1.29 18.36
N GLY A 323 -11.51 2.46 18.62
CA GLY A 323 -12.85 2.81 18.20
C GLY A 323 -13.11 4.32 18.13
N PRO A 324 -14.35 4.73 17.86
CA PRO A 324 -14.70 6.14 17.66
C PRO A 324 -14.37 7.05 18.84
N THR A 325 -14.52 6.58 20.09
CA THR A 325 -14.14 7.35 21.29
C THR A 325 -12.66 7.66 21.26
N GLU A 326 -11.81 6.64 21.07
CA GLU A 326 -10.36 6.74 21.06
C GLU A 326 -9.88 7.62 19.89
N ILE A 327 -10.53 7.52 18.72
CA ILE A 327 -10.22 8.40 17.58
C ILE A 327 -10.41 9.86 17.97
N GLY A 328 -11.58 10.20 18.52
CA GLY A 328 -11.87 11.57 18.92
C GLY A 328 -10.95 12.07 20.03
N PHE A 329 -10.74 11.22 21.03
CA PHE A 329 -9.92 11.53 22.20
C PHE A 329 -8.44 11.76 21.82
N VAL A 330 -7.84 10.81 21.11
CA VAL A 330 -6.43 10.91 20.73
C VAL A 330 -6.21 12.00 19.68
N SER A 331 -7.15 12.21 18.75
CA SER A 331 -7.05 13.32 17.79
C SER A 331 -7.03 14.67 18.51
N TYR A 332 -7.88 14.86 19.52
CA TYR A 332 -7.88 16.09 20.31
C TYR A 332 -6.53 16.35 21.02
N LEU A 333 -5.93 15.30 21.57
CA LEU A 333 -4.61 15.39 22.21
C LEU A 333 -3.51 15.70 21.19
N LEU A 334 -3.54 15.03 20.05
CA LEU A 334 -2.55 15.21 18.97
C LEU A 334 -2.66 16.59 18.33
N ASP A 335 -3.88 17.11 18.10
CA ASP A 335 -4.10 18.47 17.60
C ASP A 335 -3.42 19.55 18.48
N ARG A 336 -3.20 19.26 19.77
CA ARG A 336 -2.55 20.16 20.73
C ARG A 336 -1.08 19.85 20.97
N ALA A 337 -0.70 18.60 20.76
CA ALA A 337 0.67 18.15 20.99
C ALA A 337 1.56 18.31 19.76
N ILE A 338 1.01 18.30 18.55
CA ILE A 338 1.75 18.33 17.29
C ILE A 338 1.75 19.76 16.73
N GLU A 339 2.88 20.18 16.21
CA GLU A 339 3.01 21.49 15.55
C GLU A 339 2.41 21.44 14.14
N GLY A 340 1.40 22.25 13.86
CA GLY A 340 0.66 22.29 12.61
C GLY A 340 -0.50 21.29 12.55
N GLU A 341 -1.22 21.28 11.42
CA GLU A 341 -2.34 20.37 11.23
C GLU A 341 -1.86 18.91 11.06
N LEU A 342 -2.56 17.95 11.67
CA LEU A 342 -2.15 16.54 11.67
C LEU A 342 -1.99 15.99 10.25
N LEU A 343 -2.92 16.29 9.36
CA LEU A 343 -2.87 15.84 7.97
C LEU A 343 -1.69 16.43 7.19
N ASP A 344 -1.34 17.69 7.45
CA ASP A 344 -0.17 18.34 6.82
C ASP A 344 1.14 17.70 7.27
N GLN A 345 1.17 17.18 8.51
CA GLN A 345 2.30 16.40 9.01
C GLN A 345 2.31 14.95 8.51
N GLY A 346 1.28 14.54 7.77
CA GLY A 346 1.09 13.16 7.33
C GLY A 346 0.75 12.20 8.47
N LEU A 347 0.22 12.73 9.56
CA LEU A 347 -0.27 11.96 10.71
C LEU A 347 -1.77 11.72 10.56
N ARG A 348 -2.18 10.46 10.63
CA ARG A 348 -3.57 10.03 10.53
C ARG A 348 -3.97 9.20 11.74
N VAL A 349 -5.13 9.47 12.30
CA VAL A 349 -5.76 8.60 13.30
C VAL A 349 -6.80 7.75 12.58
N CYS A 350 -6.66 6.43 12.70
CA CYS A 350 -7.43 5.45 11.93
C CYS A 350 -8.26 4.56 12.85
N ASP A 351 -9.47 4.18 12.40
CA ASP A 351 -10.37 3.27 13.12
C ASP A 351 -9.86 1.81 13.03
N GLY A 352 -9.42 1.26 14.13
CA GLY A 352 -9.02 -0.14 14.27
C GLY A 352 -10.19 -1.12 14.34
N GLN A 353 -11.42 -0.61 14.52
CA GLN A 353 -12.70 -1.34 14.48
C GLN A 353 -12.88 -2.37 15.60
N GLY A 354 -12.47 -2.00 16.80
CA GLY A 354 -12.59 -2.77 18.03
C GLY A 354 -11.34 -3.57 18.38
N ASN A 355 -11.23 -3.96 19.64
CA ASN A 355 -10.02 -4.51 20.24
C ASN A 355 -9.38 -5.66 19.45
N PRO A 356 -10.08 -6.74 19.05
CA PRO A 356 -9.46 -7.84 18.33
C PRO A 356 -8.92 -7.46 16.94
N ALA A 357 -9.61 -6.55 16.24
CA ALA A 357 -9.22 -6.09 14.90
C ALA A 357 -7.99 -5.17 14.99
N THR A 358 -8.01 -4.24 15.95
CA THR A 358 -6.89 -3.34 16.24
C THR A 358 -5.64 -4.12 16.58
N LEU A 359 -5.74 -5.08 17.51
CA LEU A 359 -4.62 -5.95 17.88
C LEU A 359 -4.08 -6.73 16.67
N GLY A 360 -4.97 -7.33 15.86
CA GLY A 360 -4.58 -8.07 14.66
C GLY A 360 -3.86 -7.20 13.64
N LEU A 361 -4.30 -5.95 13.46
CA LEU A 361 -3.67 -4.99 12.56
C LEU A 361 -2.28 -4.56 13.08
N LEU A 362 -2.17 -4.20 14.37
CA LEU A 362 -0.89 -3.83 14.98
C LEU A 362 0.12 -4.98 14.95
N GLU A 363 -0.31 -6.23 15.20
CA GLU A 363 0.55 -7.41 15.03
C GLU A 363 1.06 -7.56 13.58
N ALA A 364 0.21 -7.29 12.59
CA ALA A 364 0.61 -7.35 11.19
C ALA A 364 1.69 -6.32 10.87
N MET A 365 1.58 -5.10 11.43
CA MET A 365 2.58 -4.04 11.27
C MET A 365 3.91 -4.44 11.91
N VAL A 366 3.88 -4.92 13.15
CA VAL A 366 5.09 -5.40 13.85
C VAL A 366 5.76 -6.55 13.10
N ALA A 367 4.99 -7.53 12.62
CA ALA A 367 5.52 -8.65 11.85
C ALA A 367 6.15 -8.20 10.52
N GLY A 368 5.65 -7.13 9.93
CA GLY A 368 6.23 -6.48 8.76
C GLY A 368 7.48 -5.64 9.04
N GLY A 369 7.85 -5.46 10.31
CA GLY A 369 8.97 -4.59 10.70
C GLY A 369 8.66 -3.10 10.59
N LEU A 370 7.39 -2.71 10.63
CA LEU A 370 6.92 -1.35 10.39
C LEU A 370 6.60 -0.61 11.68
N SER A 371 6.83 0.70 11.66
CA SER A 371 6.50 1.60 12.77
C SER A 371 5.14 2.23 12.57
N PHE A 372 4.17 1.85 13.42
CA PHE A 372 2.86 2.47 13.54
C PHE A 372 2.61 2.83 14.99
N GLY A 373 1.68 3.75 15.23
CA GLY A 373 1.20 4.03 16.57
C GLY A 373 -0.10 3.30 16.85
N GLY A 374 -0.42 3.11 18.12
CA GLY A 374 -1.68 2.54 18.57
C GLY A 374 -2.23 3.24 19.80
N PHE A 375 -3.56 3.33 19.92
CA PHE A 375 -4.26 3.85 21.08
C PHE A 375 -5.46 2.94 21.38
N ALA A 376 -5.44 2.24 22.52
CA ALA A 376 -6.41 1.19 22.79
C ALA A 376 -6.84 1.12 24.27
N ASP A 377 -8.03 0.62 24.48
CA ASP A 377 -8.55 0.21 25.77
C ASP A 377 -7.89 -1.08 26.27
N ASN A 378 -8.06 -1.38 27.56
CA ASN A 378 -7.64 -2.65 28.15
C ASN A 378 -8.82 -3.35 28.82
N GLU A 379 -9.55 -4.10 28.05
CA GLU A 379 -10.66 -4.92 28.53
C GLU A 379 -10.19 -6.29 29.08
N GLY A 380 -8.89 -6.49 29.31
CA GLY A 380 -8.32 -7.75 29.80
C GLY A 380 -8.28 -8.88 28.77
N GLN A 381 -8.56 -8.60 27.49
CA GLN A 381 -8.55 -9.58 26.41
C GLN A 381 -7.14 -9.75 25.82
N SER A 382 -6.72 -11.01 25.61
CA SER A 382 -5.44 -11.34 24.96
C SER A 382 -4.19 -10.62 25.53
N PRO A 383 -3.96 -10.62 26.86
CA PRO A 383 -2.92 -9.80 27.49
C PRO A 383 -1.50 -10.14 26.99
N GLU A 384 -1.22 -11.42 26.70
CA GLU A 384 0.08 -11.84 26.17
C GLU A 384 0.37 -11.24 24.78
N ARG A 385 -0.65 -11.21 23.90
CA ARG A 385 -0.53 -10.64 22.56
C ARG A 385 -0.31 -9.12 22.61
N TRP A 386 -1.09 -8.42 23.44
CA TRP A 386 -0.91 -6.98 23.66
C TRP A 386 0.48 -6.69 24.25
N GLY A 387 0.93 -7.50 25.21
CA GLY A 387 2.28 -7.40 25.77
C GLY A 387 3.38 -7.54 24.73
N ALA A 388 3.25 -8.48 23.80
CA ALA A 388 4.19 -8.67 22.70
C ALA A 388 4.21 -7.47 21.74
N VAL A 389 3.05 -6.94 21.36
CA VAL A 389 2.95 -5.74 20.51
C VAL A 389 3.55 -4.52 21.21
N LYS A 390 3.23 -4.32 22.50
CA LYS A 390 3.76 -3.21 23.32
C LYS A 390 5.29 -3.28 23.45
N ALA A 391 5.84 -4.47 23.64
CA ALA A 391 7.30 -4.66 23.72
C ALA A 391 8.02 -4.23 22.41
N ASN A 392 7.38 -4.42 21.25
CA ASN A 392 7.96 -4.06 19.97
C ASN A 392 7.72 -2.58 19.59
N MET A 393 6.53 -2.04 19.90
CA MET A 393 6.16 -0.67 19.53
C MET A 393 6.66 0.39 20.54
N GLY A 394 6.95 -0.03 21.78
CA GLY A 394 7.37 0.87 22.84
C GLY A 394 6.32 1.94 23.13
N ALA A 395 6.75 3.18 23.29
CA ALA A 395 5.87 4.31 23.60
C ALA A 395 4.94 4.74 22.45
N LEU A 396 5.11 4.24 21.22
CA LEU A 396 4.15 4.47 20.12
C LEU A 396 2.84 3.70 20.32
N LEU A 397 2.76 2.76 21.25
CA LEU A 397 1.52 2.12 21.65
C LEU A 397 1.11 2.61 23.04
N PHE A 398 0.01 3.36 23.11
CA PHE A 398 -0.70 3.61 24.34
C PHE A 398 -1.80 2.58 24.53
N GLN A 399 -1.83 1.98 25.70
CA GLN A 399 -2.92 1.14 26.17
C GLN A 399 -3.16 1.45 27.64
N TRP A 400 -4.41 1.61 28.03
CA TRP A 400 -4.75 1.78 29.44
C TRP A 400 -4.25 0.61 30.27
N ASP A 401 -3.93 0.85 31.54
CA ASP A 401 -3.53 -0.22 32.44
C ASP A 401 -4.71 -1.18 32.70
N GLU A 402 -5.93 -0.63 32.77
CA GLU A 402 -7.19 -1.36 32.91
C GLU A 402 -8.35 -0.51 32.39
N GLY A 403 -9.40 -1.16 31.89
CA GLY A 403 -10.66 -0.53 31.50
C GLY A 403 -10.61 0.28 30.20
N SER A 404 -11.65 1.07 30.00
CA SER A 404 -11.84 1.91 28.82
C SER A 404 -11.41 3.37 29.05
N THR A 405 -11.31 4.12 27.97
CA THR A 405 -11.01 5.57 27.99
C THR A 405 -12.02 6.31 28.85
N GLU A 406 -13.31 6.00 28.73
CA GLU A 406 -14.37 6.62 29.54
C GLU A 406 -14.21 6.29 31.04
N GLU A 407 -13.93 5.05 31.37
CA GLU A 407 -13.75 4.61 32.78
C GLU A 407 -12.59 5.35 33.42
N ASN A 408 -11.45 5.38 32.78
CA ASN A 408 -10.24 6.00 33.33
C ASN A 408 -10.40 7.50 33.57
N ILE A 409 -11.12 8.21 32.70
CA ILE A 409 -11.34 9.64 32.86
C ILE A 409 -12.38 9.92 33.94
N VAL A 410 -13.55 9.28 33.86
CA VAL A 410 -14.65 9.51 34.82
C VAL A 410 -14.25 9.10 36.25
N ALA A 411 -13.41 8.07 36.39
CA ALA A 411 -12.91 7.64 37.71
C ALA A 411 -12.12 8.74 38.44
N LEU A 412 -11.47 9.65 37.73
CA LEU A 412 -10.60 10.70 38.27
C LEU A 412 -11.30 12.06 38.42
N VAL A 413 -12.54 12.23 37.96
CA VAL A 413 -13.30 13.47 38.15
C VAL A 413 -13.72 13.62 39.59
N ASP A 414 -13.54 14.80 40.20
CA ASP A 414 -13.99 15.06 41.56
C ASP A 414 -15.51 14.89 41.72
N GLU A 415 -15.97 14.37 42.86
CA GLU A 415 -17.38 14.06 43.09
C GLU A 415 -18.31 15.24 42.89
N ASN A 416 -17.88 16.43 43.31
CA ASN A 416 -18.62 17.70 43.17
C ASN A 416 -18.71 18.16 41.70
N GLN A 417 -17.92 17.61 40.81
CA GLN A 417 -17.87 17.93 39.38
C GLN A 417 -18.49 16.87 38.48
N LEU A 418 -18.93 15.72 39.00
CA LEU A 418 -19.50 14.62 38.20
C LEU A 418 -20.71 15.07 37.33
N THR A 419 -21.51 16.02 37.82
CA THR A 419 -22.65 16.56 37.07
C THR A 419 -22.23 17.34 35.81
N GLU A 420 -20.98 17.86 35.75
CA GLU A 420 -20.46 18.52 34.55
C GLU A 420 -20.30 17.53 33.38
N LEU A 421 -20.14 16.22 33.65
CA LEU A 421 -20.14 15.20 32.61
C LEU A 421 -21.51 15.00 31.95
N ILE A 422 -22.59 15.36 32.65
CA ILE A 422 -23.97 15.26 32.14
C ILE A 422 -24.30 16.42 31.20
N LYS A 423 -23.59 17.55 31.30
CA LYS A 423 -23.81 18.73 30.47
C LYS A 423 -23.29 18.51 29.03
N ASN A 424 -23.93 19.16 28.07
CA ASN A 424 -23.46 19.29 26.70
C ASN A 424 -22.41 20.40 26.55
N GLU A 425 -21.98 20.68 25.31
CA GLU A 425 -21.01 21.76 25.00
C GLU A 425 -21.51 23.16 25.34
N ASP A 426 -22.82 23.38 25.34
CA ASP A 426 -23.44 24.66 25.72
C ASP A 426 -23.51 24.89 27.25
N GLY A 427 -23.04 23.93 28.03
CA GLY A 427 -23.10 23.95 29.49
C GLY A 427 -24.47 23.66 30.09
N LEU A 428 -25.41 23.18 29.26
CA LEU A 428 -26.76 22.77 29.68
C LEU A 428 -26.80 21.26 29.90
N PHE A 429 -27.59 20.80 30.87
CA PHE A 429 -27.81 19.39 31.09
C PHE A 429 -28.41 18.72 29.85
N ASP A 430 -27.72 17.68 29.35
CA ASP A 430 -28.13 16.97 28.15
C ASP A 430 -29.35 16.05 28.45
N PRO A 431 -30.50 16.30 27.81
CA PRO A 431 -31.70 15.50 28.06
C PRO A 431 -31.55 14.01 27.76
N GLU A 432 -30.72 13.65 26.78
CA GLU A 432 -30.47 12.27 26.41
C GLU A 432 -29.59 11.56 27.45
N ARG A 433 -28.57 12.23 28.00
CA ARG A 433 -27.77 11.71 29.09
C ARG A 433 -28.60 11.54 30.35
N CYS A 434 -29.40 12.54 30.71
CA CYS A 434 -30.35 12.43 31.82
C CYS A 434 -31.32 11.26 31.64
N LEU A 435 -31.87 11.08 30.43
CA LEU A 435 -32.72 9.92 30.12
C LEU A 435 -31.99 8.59 30.33
N THR A 436 -30.73 8.46 29.93
CA THR A 436 -29.97 7.20 30.11
C THR A 436 -29.77 6.86 31.58
N LEU A 437 -29.45 7.87 32.41
CA LEU A 437 -29.27 7.72 33.86
C LEU A 437 -30.58 7.36 34.56
N ALA A 438 -31.67 8.12 34.29
CA ALA A 438 -32.99 7.85 34.83
C ALA A 438 -33.51 6.44 34.47
N THR A 439 -33.29 6.02 33.22
CA THR A 439 -33.64 4.67 32.76
C THR A 439 -32.90 3.57 33.54
N ARG A 440 -31.64 3.76 33.86
CA ARG A 440 -30.84 2.82 34.65
C ARG A 440 -31.25 2.77 36.11
N LEU A 441 -31.71 3.89 36.64
CA LEU A 441 -32.25 3.98 38.01
C LEU A 441 -33.70 3.49 38.10
N GLY A 442 -34.39 3.30 36.97
CA GLY A 442 -35.83 2.92 36.95
C GLY A 442 -36.74 4.03 37.45
N ILE A 443 -36.37 5.31 37.24
CA ILE A 443 -37.13 6.50 37.67
C ILE A 443 -37.73 7.23 36.46
N GLU A 444 -38.89 7.86 36.66
CA GLU A 444 -39.59 8.63 35.60
C GLU A 444 -39.03 10.07 35.50
N ASP A 445 -38.68 10.66 36.67
CA ASP A 445 -38.14 12.01 36.73
C ASP A 445 -36.69 12.03 36.22
N ARG A 446 -36.44 12.89 35.22
CA ARG A 446 -35.15 13.04 34.56
C ARG A 446 -34.37 14.26 35.00
N SER A 447 -34.86 14.97 36.07
CA SER A 447 -34.11 16.08 36.63
C SER A 447 -32.79 15.61 37.23
N VAL A 448 -31.74 16.40 37.05
CA VAL A 448 -30.40 16.04 37.57
C VAL A 448 -30.42 15.94 39.08
N GLU A 449 -31.20 16.79 39.75
CA GLU A 449 -31.39 16.77 41.20
C GLU A 449 -31.93 15.40 41.67
N THR A 450 -32.97 14.89 41.01
CA THR A 450 -33.56 13.59 41.35
C THR A 450 -32.59 12.43 41.01
N ILE A 451 -31.88 12.53 39.88
CA ILE A 451 -30.87 11.52 39.50
C ILE A 451 -29.75 11.45 40.55
N VAL A 452 -29.21 12.58 40.97
CA VAL A 452 -28.15 12.65 41.98
C VAL A 452 -28.65 12.15 43.35
N ASP A 453 -29.90 12.50 43.76
CA ASP A 453 -30.49 12.02 45.02
C ASP A 453 -30.72 10.49 45.04
N LYS A 454 -31.11 9.94 43.90
CA LYS A 454 -31.46 8.50 43.78
C LYS A 454 -30.29 7.62 43.38
N ALA A 455 -29.17 8.15 42.88
CA ALA A 455 -28.00 7.37 42.51
C ALA A 455 -27.24 6.92 43.78
N PRO A 456 -27.12 5.61 44.06
CA PRO A 456 -26.29 5.14 45.16
C PRO A 456 -24.82 5.51 45.01
N ASP A 457 -24.34 5.52 43.76
CA ASP A 457 -23.03 5.94 43.31
C ASP A 457 -23.19 6.59 41.92
N LEU A 458 -23.13 7.92 41.89
CA LEU A 458 -23.29 8.69 40.64
C LEU A 458 -22.15 8.41 39.66
N ARG A 459 -20.92 8.21 40.14
CA ARG A 459 -19.75 7.91 39.31
C ARG A 459 -19.93 6.57 38.61
N ALA A 460 -20.25 5.52 39.35
CA ALA A 460 -20.48 4.19 38.79
C ALA A 460 -21.64 4.21 37.78
N LEU A 461 -22.70 4.97 38.06
CA LEU A 461 -23.84 5.13 37.16
C LEU A 461 -23.44 5.82 35.83
N ILE A 462 -22.65 6.89 35.90
CA ILE A 462 -22.14 7.60 34.72
C ILE A 462 -21.22 6.67 33.90
N ILE A 463 -20.28 5.99 34.54
CA ILE A 463 -19.40 5.03 33.86
C ILE A 463 -20.23 3.96 33.14
N ALA A 464 -21.18 3.35 33.83
CA ALA A 464 -22.02 2.31 33.24
C ALA A 464 -22.83 2.85 32.04
N ALA A 465 -23.33 4.09 32.10
CA ALA A 465 -24.08 4.71 31.01
C ALA A 465 -23.15 5.05 29.83
N ALA A 466 -21.97 5.64 30.09
CA ALA A 466 -20.99 6.05 29.08
C ALA A 466 -20.38 4.85 28.34
N THR A 467 -20.06 3.77 29.03
CA THR A 467 -19.53 2.53 28.42
C THR A 467 -20.61 1.70 27.74
N GLY A 468 -21.89 1.90 28.12
CA GLY A 468 -23.00 1.05 27.69
C GLY A 468 -22.97 -0.33 28.36
N SER A 469 -22.44 -0.43 29.60
CA SER A 469 -22.42 -1.67 30.38
C SER A 469 -23.82 -2.25 30.51
N LYS A 470 -23.92 -3.55 30.48
CA LYS A 470 -25.17 -4.31 30.66
C LYS A 470 -25.36 -4.80 32.10
N GLU A 471 -24.38 -4.59 32.92
CA GLU A 471 -24.38 -5.04 34.30
C GLU A 471 -25.55 -4.45 35.09
N GLY A 472 -26.26 -5.29 35.81
CA GLY A 472 -27.46 -4.88 36.57
C GLY A 472 -28.73 -4.70 35.75
N ALA A 473 -28.72 -4.99 34.45
CA ALA A 473 -29.93 -4.92 33.62
C ALA A 473 -30.96 -5.96 34.07
N PRO A 474 -32.25 -5.58 34.24
CA PRO A 474 -33.27 -6.48 34.75
C PRO A 474 -33.68 -7.59 33.76
N ASP A 475 -33.54 -7.35 32.47
CA ASP A 475 -33.88 -8.28 31.39
C ASP A 475 -33.10 -8.03 30.12
N GLN A 476 -33.29 -8.90 29.10
CA GLN A 476 -32.59 -8.79 27.81
C GLN A 476 -32.91 -7.53 26.99
N ASP A 477 -34.10 -6.96 27.17
CA ASP A 477 -34.48 -5.75 26.44
C ASP A 477 -33.85 -4.51 27.09
N ALA A 478 -33.74 -4.51 28.40
CA ALA A 478 -32.92 -3.54 29.14
C ALA A 478 -31.42 -3.65 28.74
N GLU A 479 -30.84 -4.85 28.63
CA GLU A 479 -29.48 -5.03 28.14
C GLU A 479 -29.27 -4.40 26.75
N LYS A 480 -30.17 -4.65 25.80
CA LYS A 480 -30.11 -4.07 24.45
C LYS A 480 -30.22 -2.54 24.47
N THR A 481 -31.05 -2.00 25.37
CA THR A 481 -31.23 -0.57 25.56
C THR A 481 -29.98 0.05 26.19
N TRP A 482 -29.49 -0.52 27.26
CA TRP A 482 -28.32 -0.04 28.00
C TRP A 482 -27.05 -0.06 27.15
N LYS A 483 -26.87 -1.09 26.32
CA LYS A 483 -25.76 -1.12 25.35
C LYS A 483 -25.75 0.11 24.44
N LYS A 484 -26.94 0.66 24.10
CA LYS A 484 -27.04 1.84 23.24
C LYS A 484 -26.80 3.17 23.99
N HIS A 485 -26.80 3.17 25.32
CA HIS A 485 -26.62 4.37 26.12
C HIS A 485 -25.27 5.05 25.83
N GLY A 486 -24.19 4.27 25.68
CA GLY A 486 -22.87 4.81 25.36
C GLY A 486 -22.82 5.73 24.14
N ARG A 487 -23.71 5.49 23.15
CA ARG A 487 -23.83 6.36 21.96
C ARG A 487 -24.40 7.74 22.26
N ARG A 488 -25.06 7.91 23.40
CA ARG A 488 -25.60 9.19 23.87
C ARG A 488 -24.57 9.95 24.73
N TRP A 489 -23.43 9.31 24.99
CA TRP A 489 -22.33 9.86 25.78
C TRP A 489 -21.13 10.08 24.86
N PHE A 490 -20.11 9.26 24.99
CA PHE A 490 -18.82 9.50 24.37
C PHE A 490 -18.48 8.53 23.23
N LYS A 491 -19.33 7.51 22.94
CA LYS A 491 -19.05 6.50 21.89
C LYS A 491 -19.29 7.02 20.48
N SER A 492 -18.61 8.11 20.16
CA SER A 492 -18.49 8.71 18.82
C SER A 492 -17.21 9.54 18.77
N GLU A 493 -16.75 9.91 17.60
CA GLU A 493 -15.57 10.77 17.45
C GLU A 493 -15.77 12.14 18.11
N ALA A 494 -16.92 12.77 17.89
CA ALA A 494 -17.28 14.02 18.59
C ALA A 494 -17.33 13.82 20.11
N GLY A 495 -17.91 12.70 20.57
CA GLY A 495 -17.96 12.38 22.00
C GLY A 495 -16.58 12.14 22.61
N GLY A 496 -15.67 11.50 21.88
CA GLY A 496 -14.27 11.34 22.32
C GLY A 496 -13.54 12.68 22.45
N ARG A 497 -13.74 13.60 21.50
CA ARG A 497 -13.22 14.98 21.59
C ARG A 497 -13.83 15.75 22.77
N GLU A 498 -15.13 15.63 22.99
CA GLU A 498 -15.81 16.21 24.16
C GLU A 498 -15.23 15.67 25.47
N LEU A 499 -15.02 14.34 25.56
CA LEU A 499 -14.44 13.72 26.74
C LEU A 499 -13.03 14.24 27.03
N ALA A 500 -12.21 14.42 26.00
CA ALA A 500 -10.88 15.01 26.11
C ALA A 500 -10.96 16.48 26.59
N THR A 501 -11.88 17.26 26.05
CA THR A 501 -12.13 18.65 26.50
C THR A 501 -12.51 18.70 27.98
N LYS A 502 -13.46 17.84 28.40
CA LYS A 502 -13.88 17.73 29.80
C LYS A 502 -12.75 17.25 30.73
N MET A 503 -11.91 16.33 30.29
CA MET A 503 -10.72 15.90 31.03
C MET A 503 -9.84 17.08 31.43
N PHE A 504 -9.61 18.03 30.54
CA PHE A 504 -8.85 19.23 30.83
C PHE A 504 -9.66 20.22 31.73
N ALA A 505 -10.89 20.50 31.35
CA ALA A 505 -11.75 21.47 32.07
C ALA A 505 -12.02 21.05 33.52
N LEU A 506 -12.10 19.76 33.80
CA LEU A 506 -12.35 19.18 35.13
C LEU A 506 -11.06 18.91 35.91
N GLY A 507 -9.89 19.29 35.37
CA GLY A 507 -8.62 19.15 36.09
C GLY A 507 -8.10 17.70 36.20
N VAL A 508 -8.56 16.77 35.34
CA VAL A 508 -8.15 15.37 35.37
C VAL A 508 -6.79 15.17 34.69
N TRP A 509 -6.44 15.99 33.71
CA TRP A 509 -5.22 15.88 32.93
C TRP A 509 -3.93 15.69 33.73
N PRO A 510 -3.64 16.45 34.83
CA PRO A 510 -2.42 16.27 35.61
C PRO A 510 -2.22 14.84 36.14
N ALA A 511 -3.30 14.12 36.44
CA ALA A 511 -3.24 12.75 36.92
C ALA A 511 -2.94 11.75 35.78
N LEU A 512 -3.43 12.02 34.56
CA LEU A 512 -3.24 11.15 33.39
C LEU A 512 -1.99 11.48 32.57
N LYS A 513 -1.46 12.70 32.71
CA LYS A 513 -0.27 13.17 31.99
C LYS A 513 0.92 12.19 32.06
N PRO A 514 1.30 11.61 33.22
CA PRO A 514 2.42 10.69 33.28
C PRO A 514 2.26 9.44 32.40
N GLN A 515 1.03 9.01 32.15
CA GLN A 515 0.74 7.85 31.31
C GLN A 515 0.68 8.22 29.82
N ILE A 516 0.04 9.34 29.47
CA ILE A 516 -0.26 9.70 28.07
C ILE A 516 0.88 10.49 27.41
N LEU A 517 1.59 11.34 28.16
CA LEU A 517 2.64 12.21 27.60
C LEU A 517 3.78 11.45 26.90
N PRO A 518 4.26 10.28 27.42
CA PRO A 518 5.26 9.49 26.71
C PRO A 518 4.82 9.06 25.33
N PHE A 519 3.55 8.70 25.14
CA PHE A 519 2.98 8.37 23.83
C PHE A 519 2.99 9.59 22.90
N LEU A 520 2.53 10.74 23.37
CA LEU A 520 2.53 11.97 22.56
C LEU A 520 3.95 12.36 22.14
N ASN A 521 4.92 12.24 23.04
CA ASN A 521 6.32 12.50 22.72
C ASN A 521 6.92 11.47 21.74
N ALA A 522 6.52 10.22 21.82
CA ALA A 522 6.92 9.23 20.84
C ALA A 522 6.36 9.54 19.43
N VAL A 523 5.11 10.00 19.34
CA VAL A 523 4.51 10.47 18.08
C VAL A 523 5.27 11.70 17.56
N ARG A 524 5.57 12.68 18.42
CA ARG A 524 6.38 13.85 18.05
C ARG A 524 7.76 13.46 17.50
N ALA A 525 8.45 12.56 18.20
CA ALA A 525 9.76 12.07 17.78
C ALA A 525 9.69 11.38 16.40
N ALA A 526 8.67 10.54 16.14
CA ALA A 526 8.45 9.92 14.84
C ALA A 526 8.19 10.94 13.71
N LEU A 527 7.66 12.12 14.06
CA LEU A 527 7.47 13.22 13.13
C LEU A 527 8.69 14.18 13.05
N GLY A 528 9.75 13.92 13.84
CA GLY A 528 10.94 14.77 13.89
C GLY A 528 10.75 16.05 14.69
N GLN A 529 9.78 16.11 15.59
CA GLN A 529 9.51 17.24 16.48
C GLN A 529 10.13 17.00 17.87
N SER A 530 10.48 18.07 18.57
CA SER A 530 11.06 17.99 19.91
C SER A 530 10.01 17.56 20.95
N GLU A 531 10.45 16.94 22.05
CA GLU A 531 9.60 16.58 23.17
C GLU A 531 8.97 17.82 23.83
N ILE A 532 7.76 17.64 24.33
CA ILE A 532 7.02 18.64 25.12
C ILE A 532 6.91 18.19 26.57
N GLN A 533 6.82 19.16 27.47
CA GLN A 533 6.63 18.90 28.91
C GLN A 533 5.16 18.88 29.30
N ASP A 534 4.31 19.46 28.46
CA ASP A 534 2.86 19.52 28.66
C ASP A 534 2.14 19.75 27.33
N VAL A 535 0.84 19.45 27.32
CA VAL A 535 -0.05 19.77 26.21
C VAL A 535 -0.60 21.17 26.44
N ALA A 536 -0.56 22.03 25.43
CA ALA A 536 -1.07 23.40 25.52
C ALA A 536 -2.56 23.41 25.88
N HIS A 537 -2.91 24.18 26.88
CA HIS A 537 -4.30 24.48 27.26
C HIS A 537 -4.60 25.94 26.87
N GLU A 538 -5.68 26.15 26.13
CA GLU A 538 -6.35 27.43 26.04
C GLU A 538 -7.53 27.48 27.03
#